data_63eed45ca7307755090a07516b71816a
#
_entry.id   63eed45ca7307755090a07516b71816a
#
_cell.length_a   1.000
_cell.length_b   1.000
_cell.length_c   1.000
_cell.angle_alpha   90.00
_cell.angle_beta   90.00
_cell.angle_gamma   90.00
#
_symmetry.space_group_name_H-M   'P 1'
#
loop_
_entity.id
_entity.type
_entity.pdbx_description
1 polymer ?
#
loop_
_entity_poly.entity_id
_entity_poly.type
_entity_poly.pdbx_seq_one_letter_code
_entity_poly.pdbx_strand_id
1 'polypeptide(L)'
;FVAHGEIFGTSIDYSETKRITNTPEQERNISFSSDGRTILFAGERNESWNIYQISLTREEEKYFYSSTVLKEEPIVVTAAETYQPAFSPDGKEVAFLEERVILKVNNLATKETRTILEKKYNYSYSDGDQTYEWSPDGKWFLVVYLPYNRWNGDVGLASADGKRLINLTESGYECYKPKWM
;
A
#
# COMPACT_ATOMS: atom_id res chain seq x y z
N PHE A 1 -12.59 6.07 3.67
CA PHE A 1 -12.29 6.91 2.50
C PHE A 1 -11.40 8.09 2.89
N VAL A 2 -10.76 8.67 1.88
CA VAL A 2 -9.97 9.90 2.06
C VAL A 2 -10.74 11.06 1.42
N ALA A 3 -10.81 12.19 2.11
CA ALA A 3 -11.40 13.42 1.61
C ALA A 3 -10.65 14.62 2.20
N HIS A 4 -10.39 15.64 1.38
CA HIS A 4 -9.65 16.84 1.78
C HIS A 4 -8.30 16.57 2.46
N GLY A 5 -7.61 15.49 2.04
CA GLY A 5 -6.34 15.07 2.63
C GLY A 5 -6.45 14.30 3.95
N GLU A 6 -7.64 13.97 4.41
CA GLU A 6 -7.88 13.32 5.69
C GLU A 6 -8.58 11.98 5.54
N ILE A 7 -8.36 11.07 6.47
CA ILE A 7 -9.02 9.76 6.53
C ILE A 7 -10.32 9.86 7.31
N PHE A 8 -11.39 9.32 6.74
CA PHE A 8 -12.69 9.22 7.38
C PHE A 8 -13.15 7.76 7.43
N GLY A 9 -13.73 7.38 8.55
CA GLY A 9 -14.46 6.13 8.74
C GLY A 9 -15.96 6.39 8.73
N THR A 10 -16.73 5.63 7.95
CA THR A 10 -18.20 5.73 7.92
C THR A 10 -18.82 4.36 8.10
N SER A 11 -19.99 4.33 8.75
CA SER A 11 -20.83 3.15 8.79
C SER A 11 -21.58 3.00 7.46
N ILE A 12 -21.82 1.76 7.05
CA ILE A 12 -22.73 1.44 5.95
C ILE A 12 -24.18 1.26 6.44
N ASP A 13 -24.36 0.99 7.73
CA ASP A 13 -25.68 0.72 8.33
C ASP A 13 -26.27 1.93 9.06
N TYR A 14 -25.42 2.88 9.45
CA TYR A 14 -25.81 4.08 10.21
C TYR A 14 -25.25 5.31 9.51
N SER A 15 -25.94 6.47 9.66
CA SER A 15 -25.50 7.75 9.09
C SER A 15 -24.37 8.42 9.90
N GLU A 16 -23.47 7.61 10.45
CA GLU A 16 -22.33 8.07 11.24
C GLU A 16 -21.05 8.11 10.40
N THR A 17 -20.36 9.23 10.45
CA THR A 17 -19.04 9.42 9.85
C THR A 17 -18.11 10.09 10.85
N LYS A 18 -16.95 9.51 11.04
CA LYS A 18 -15.92 10.05 11.92
C LYS A 18 -14.67 10.40 11.14
N ARG A 19 -14.11 11.57 11.41
CA ARG A 19 -12.75 11.92 10.97
C ARG A 19 -11.75 11.13 11.81
N ILE A 20 -10.87 10.38 11.15
CA ILE A 20 -9.87 9.51 11.78
C ILE A 20 -8.56 10.24 11.98
N THR A 21 -8.10 10.98 10.96
CA THR A 21 -6.94 11.86 11.05
C THR A 21 -7.38 13.32 11.19
N ASN A 22 -6.53 14.14 11.80
CA ASN A 22 -6.77 15.57 11.96
C ASN A 22 -5.42 16.28 11.99
N THR A 23 -4.81 16.40 10.83
CA THR A 23 -3.48 16.97 10.66
C THR A 23 -3.53 18.15 9.67
N PRO A 24 -2.56 19.06 9.67
CA PRO A 24 -2.46 20.08 8.63
C PRO A 24 -1.92 19.53 7.30
N GLU A 25 -1.35 18.32 7.31
CA GLU A 25 -0.77 17.63 6.17
C GLU A 25 -1.82 16.75 5.46
N GLN A 26 -1.38 15.90 4.54
CA GLN A 26 -2.26 15.06 3.73
C GLN A 26 -2.02 13.57 3.98
N GLU A 27 -3.10 12.80 3.89
CA GLU A 27 -3.10 11.33 3.90
C GLU A 27 -3.67 10.76 2.59
N ARG A 28 -3.12 9.62 2.13
CA ARG A 28 -3.51 8.94 0.90
C ARG A 28 -3.35 7.43 0.99
N ASN A 29 -3.83 6.73 -0.03
CA ASN A 29 -3.54 5.31 -0.27
C ASN A 29 -3.80 4.42 0.95
N ILE A 30 -5.01 4.47 1.47
CA ILE A 30 -5.39 3.66 2.63
C ILE A 30 -5.52 2.18 2.29
N SER A 31 -5.06 1.31 3.20
CA SER A 31 -5.33 -0.13 3.17
C SER A 31 -5.57 -0.67 4.58
N PHE A 32 -6.26 -1.81 4.69
CA PHE A 32 -6.58 -2.41 5.98
C PHE A 32 -5.71 -3.64 6.26
N SER A 33 -5.46 -3.90 7.54
CA SER A 33 -5.05 -5.22 8.01
C SER A 33 -6.17 -6.24 7.80
N SER A 34 -5.82 -7.53 7.74
CA SER A 34 -6.78 -8.61 7.51
C SER A 34 -7.87 -8.72 8.59
N ASP A 35 -7.59 -8.29 9.81
CA ASP A 35 -8.54 -8.24 10.93
C ASP A 35 -9.37 -6.95 10.97
N GLY A 36 -9.10 -6.00 10.06
CA GLY A 36 -9.79 -4.71 9.99
C GLY A 36 -9.49 -3.75 11.14
N ARG A 37 -8.51 -4.03 12.00
CA ARG A 37 -8.21 -3.24 13.20
C ARG A 37 -7.12 -2.19 12.99
N THR A 38 -6.42 -2.25 11.86
CA THR A 38 -5.36 -1.31 11.51
C THR A 38 -5.54 -0.78 10.09
N ILE A 39 -5.37 0.51 9.92
CA ILE A 39 -5.31 1.19 8.63
C ILE A 39 -3.85 1.58 8.38
N LEU A 40 -3.30 1.15 7.25
CA LEU A 40 -2.07 1.72 6.69
C LEU A 40 -2.43 2.88 5.75
N PHE A 41 -1.56 3.87 5.70
CA PHE A 41 -1.71 4.99 4.78
C PHE A 41 -0.35 5.64 4.47
N ALA A 42 -0.27 6.32 3.34
CA ALA A 42 0.81 7.26 3.07
C ALA A 42 0.41 8.62 3.68
N GLY A 43 1.23 9.14 4.58
CA GLY A 43 1.02 10.42 5.24
C GLY A 43 2.17 11.37 4.95
N GLU A 44 1.84 12.62 4.63
CA GLU A 44 2.81 13.69 4.57
C GLU A 44 3.12 14.15 5.98
N ARG A 45 4.39 14.07 6.38
CA ARG A 45 4.89 14.58 7.67
C ARG A 45 6.27 15.16 7.44
N ASN A 46 6.53 16.36 7.97
CA ASN A 46 7.81 17.04 7.80
C ASN A 46 8.23 17.17 6.33
N GLU A 47 7.30 17.56 5.46
CA GLU A 47 7.54 17.78 4.02
C GLU A 47 7.96 16.50 3.27
N SER A 48 7.65 15.30 3.80
CA SER A 48 7.97 14.01 3.19
C SER A 48 6.84 13.00 3.36
N TRP A 49 6.58 12.21 2.31
CA TRP A 49 5.59 11.14 2.30
C TRP A 49 6.19 9.85 2.83
N ASN A 50 5.59 9.31 3.88
CA ASN A 50 6.04 8.07 4.52
C ASN A 50 4.83 7.19 4.91
N ILE A 51 5.09 5.94 5.31
CA ILE A 51 4.04 5.01 5.66
C ILE A 51 3.79 5.03 7.17
N TYR A 52 2.54 5.23 7.51
CA TYR A 52 1.99 5.24 8.86
C TYR A 52 0.90 4.21 9.02
N GLN A 53 0.59 3.88 10.25
CA GLN A 53 -0.59 3.11 10.60
C GLN A 53 -1.42 3.81 11.67
N ILE A 54 -2.72 3.56 11.66
CA ILE A 54 -3.65 3.90 12.74
C ILE A 54 -4.34 2.63 13.18
N SER A 55 -4.33 2.35 14.50
CA SER A 55 -4.90 1.15 15.07
C SER A 55 -5.96 1.45 16.11
N LEU A 56 -6.98 0.57 16.18
CA LEU A 56 -7.92 0.50 17.31
C LEU A 56 -7.17 -0.03 18.54
N THR A 57 -7.15 0.75 19.63
CA THR A 57 -6.40 0.39 20.84
C THR A 57 -7.21 -0.43 21.83
N ARG A 58 -8.53 -0.35 21.81
CA ARG A 58 -9.43 -1.04 22.71
C ARG A 58 -9.99 -2.31 22.06
N GLU A 59 -9.95 -3.43 22.75
CA GLU A 59 -10.42 -4.72 22.23
C GLU A 59 -11.92 -4.74 21.94
N GLU A 60 -12.71 -4.03 22.75
CA GLU A 60 -14.16 -3.91 22.60
C GLU A 60 -14.59 -3.09 21.40
N GLU A 61 -13.71 -2.21 20.88
CA GLU A 61 -13.97 -1.40 19.71
C GLU A 61 -13.68 -2.19 18.43
N LYS A 62 -14.70 -2.31 17.56
CA LYS A 62 -14.61 -3.09 16.32
C LYS A 62 -14.48 -2.23 15.07
N TYR A 63 -14.90 -0.99 15.15
CA TYR A 63 -15.03 -0.13 13.96
C TYR A 63 -14.42 1.25 14.20
N PHE A 64 -13.74 1.75 13.19
CA PHE A 64 -13.10 3.07 13.24
C PHE A 64 -14.12 4.22 13.41
N TYR A 65 -15.30 4.13 12.78
CA TYR A 65 -16.30 5.17 12.88
C TYR A 65 -16.84 5.37 14.31
N SER A 66 -16.80 4.33 15.13
CA SER A 66 -17.29 4.38 16.54
C SER A 66 -16.16 4.31 17.57
N SER A 67 -14.90 4.32 17.14
CA SER A 67 -13.74 4.26 18.04
C SER A 67 -13.63 5.51 18.93
N THR A 68 -13.09 5.35 20.12
CA THR A 68 -12.86 6.48 21.05
C THR A 68 -11.38 6.86 21.11
N VAL A 69 -10.48 5.86 21.04
CA VAL A 69 -9.04 6.06 21.10
C VAL A 69 -8.36 5.34 19.94
N LEU A 70 -7.61 6.09 19.18
CA LEU A 70 -6.79 5.57 18.07
C LEU A 70 -5.32 5.83 18.36
N LYS A 71 -4.45 4.94 17.88
CA LYS A 71 -3.00 5.10 17.98
C LYS A 71 -2.41 5.21 16.58
N GLU A 72 -1.77 6.33 16.28
CA GLU A 72 -0.98 6.54 15.08
C GLU A 72 0.49 6.22 15.35
N GLU A 73 1.15 5.51 14.42
CA GLU A 73 2.56 5.16 14.50
C GLU A 73 3.20 5.17 13.10
N PRO A 74 4.46 5.61 12.97
CA PRO A 74 5.24 5.45 11.75
C PRO A 74 5.64 3.97 11.55
N ILE A 75 5.54 3.48 10.33
CA ILE A 75 5.89 2.10 9.95
C ILE A 75 7.15 2.07 9.08
N VAL A 76 7.16 2.85 8.00
CA VAL A 76 8.32 3.01 7.12
C VAL A 76 8.58 4.49 6.96
N VAL A 77 9.73 4.93 7.48
CA VAL A 77 10.21 6.31 7.35
C VAL A 77 11.57 6.26 6.68
N THR A 78 11.68 6.85 5.50
CA THR A 78 12.89 6.86 4.69
C THR A 78 13.18 8.27 4.17
N ALA A 79 14.38 8.45 3.60
CA ALA A 79 14.73 9.72 2.95
C ALA A 79 13.99 9.93 1.61
N ALA A 80 13.54 8.84 0.98
CA ALA A 80 12.73 8.87 -0.23
C ALA A 80 11.24 8.78 0.12
N GLU A 81 10.41 9.40 -0.69
CA GLU A 81 8.97 9.35 -0.51
C GLU A 81 8.40 7.94 -0.74
N THR A 82 7.44 7.52 0.09
CA THR A 82 6.83 6.20 0.04
C THR A 82 5.30 6.27 -0.02
N TYR A 83 4.69 5.38 -0.82
CA TYR A 83 3.27 5.42 -1.18
C TYR A 83 2.64 4.03 -1.24
N GLN A 84 1.32 4.00 -1.32
CA GLN A 84 0.50 2.80 -1.60
C GLN A 84 0.83 1.60 -0.70
N PRO A 85 0.78 1.71 0.64
CA PRO A 85 1.11 0.59 1.50
C PRO A 85 0.08 -0.53 1.46
N ALA A 86 0.53 -1.78 1.60
CA ALA A 86 -0.33 -2.95 1.75
C ALA A 86 0.31 -3.97 2.68
N PHE A 87 -0.45 -4.50 3.65
CA PHE A 87 0.00 -5.63 4.46
C PHE A 87 0.15 -6.89 3.64
N SER A 88 1.13 -7.73 3.99
CA SER A 88 1.15 -9.12 3.57
C SER A 88 -0.06 -9.87 4.16
N PRO A 89 -0.52 -10.97 3.53
CA PRO A 89 -1.68 -11.73 4.03
C PRO A 89 -1.54 -12.20 5.49
N ASP A 90 -0.32 -12.46 5.95
CA ASP A 90 -0.02 -12.87 7.34
C ASP A 90 0.22 -11.67 8.28
N GLY A 91 0.17 -10.44 7.78
CA GLY A 91 0.34 -9.20 8.53
C GLY A 91 1.76 -8.92 9.06
N LYS A 92 2.77 -9.68 8.62
CA LYS A 92 4.14 -9.52 9.13
C LYS A 92 5.00 -8.56 8.33
N GLU A 93 4.58 -8.24 7.12
CA GLU A 93 5.31 -7.40 6.21
C GLU A 93 4.38 -6.32 5.61
N VAL A 94 4.99 -5.23 5.17
CA VAL A 94 4.30 -4.15 4.45
C VAL A 94 5.00 -3.93 3.12
N ALA A 95 4.26 -4.09 2.03
CA ALA A 95 4.69 -3.67 0.70
C ALA A 95 4.35 -2.18 0.50
N PHE A 96 5.18 -1.49 -0.26
CA PHE A 96 4.98 -0.07 -0.59
C PHE A 96 5.77 0.30 -1.85
N LEU A 97 5.42 1.44 -2.45
CA LEU A 97 6.17 2.02 -3.55
C LEU A 97 7.08 3.14 -3.05
N GLU A 98 8.39 3.01 -3.27
CA GLU A 98 9.34 4.10 -3.09
C GLU A 98 9.45 4.89 -4.39
N GLU A 99 9.48 6.23 -4.31
CA GLU A 99 9.46 7.13 -5.46
C GLU A 99 8.35 6.81 -6.49
N ARG A 100 7.22 6.23 -6.06
CA ARG A 100 6.07 5.78 -6.87
C ARG A 100 6.34 4.62 -7.83
N VAL A 101 7.58 4.15 -7.99
CA VAL A 101 7.97 3.18 -9.03
C VAL A 101 8.71 1.94 -8.54
N ILE A 102 9.35 2.00 -7.38
CA ILE A 102 10.12 0.88 -6.84
C ILE A 102 9.26 0.12 -5.84
N LEU A 103 8.84 -1.10 -6.18
CA LEU A 103 8.12 -1.95 -5.23
C LEU A 103 9.10 -2.53 -4.21
N LYS A 104 8.86 -2.24 -2.95
CA LYS A 104 9.64 -2.71 -1.81
C LYS A 104 8.76 -3.39 -0.76
N VAL A 105 9.39 -4.20 0.06
CA VAL A 105 8.74 -4.84 1.23
C VAL A 105 9.60 -4.60 2.46
N ASN A 106 8.96 -4.13 3.53
CA ASN A 106 9.56 -4.00 4.86
C ASN A 106 9.04 -5.10 5.77
N ASN A 107 9.93 -5.79 6.46
CA ASN A 107 9.57 -6.73 7.53
C ASN A 107 9.33 -5.96 8.83
N LEU A 108 8.15 -6.09 9.41
CA LEU A 108 7.74 -5.29 10.57
C LEU A 108 8.51 -5.62 11.85
N ALA A 109 9.02 -6.85 11.97
CA ALA A 109 9.79 -7.28 13.14
C ALA A 109 11.28 -6.91 13.04
N THR A 110 11.92 -7.21 11.90
CA THR A 110 13.36 -6.95 11.70
C THR A 110 13.67 -5.55 11.20
N LYS A 111 12.66 -4.85 10.65
CA LYS A 111 12.79 -3.55 9.98
C LYS A 111 13.65 -3.60 8.70
N GLU A 112 13.99 -4.78 8.24
CA GLU A 112 14.72 -4.94 6.99
C GLU A 112 13.82 -4.68 5.79
N THR A 113 14.35 -3.98 4.80
CA THR A 113 13.63 -3.67 3.56
C THR A 113 14.32 -4.32 2.38
N ARG A 114 13.54 -4.96 1.49
CA ARG A 114 14.03 -5.56 0.25
C ARG A 114 13.28 -5.01 -0.97
N THR A 115 13.96 -4.98 -2.11
CA THR A 115 13.35 -4.58 -3.38
C THR A 115 12.71 -5.79 -4.06
N ILE A 116 11.48 -5.62 -4.52
CA ILE A 116 10.73 -6.63 -5.29
C ILE A 116 10.77 -6.32 -6.79
N LEU A 117 10.54 -5.05 -7.15
CA LEU A 117 10.57 -4.60 -8.53
C LEU A 117 11.35 -3.29 -8.62
N GLU A 118 12.38 -3.27 -9.48
CA GLU A 118 13.27 -2.13 -9.65
C GLU A 118 12.61 -1.03 -10.50
N LYS A 119 13.07 0.21 -10.32
CA LYS A 119 12.63 1.41 -11.06
C LYS A 119 12.62 1.23 -12.58
N LYS A 120 13.57 0.47 -13.14
CA LYS A 120 13.68 0.25 -14.59
C LYS A 120 12.46 -0.45 -15.23
N TYR A 121 11.62 -1.10 -14.40
CA TYR A 121 10.42 -1.79 -14.83
C TYR A 121 9.14 -0.98 -14.66
N ASN A 122 9.23 0.25 -14.18
CA ASN A 122 8.06 1.09 -13.93
C ASN A 122 8.29 2.52 -14.36
N TYR A 123 7.18 3.18 -14.65
CA TYR A 123 7.11 4.61 -14.84
C TYR A 123 5.80 5.11 -14.23
N SER A 124 5.84 6.20 -13.50
CA SER A 124 4.67 6.78 -12.84
C SER A 124 4.60 8.28 -13.11
N TYR A 125 3.41 8.75 -13.45
CA TYR A 125 3.09 10.17 -13.56
C TYR A 125 2.45 10.71 -12.27
N SER A 126 1.72 9.84 -11.55
CA SER A 126 0.98 10.23 -10.36
C SER A 126 0.80 9.06 -9.39
N ASP A 127 0.39 9.38 -8.16
CA ASP A 127 0.07 8.37 -7.16
C ASP A 127 -1.10 7.51 -7.64
N GLY A 128 -0.98 6.19 -7.46
CA GLY A 128 -2.02 5.24 -7.79
C GLY A 128 -2.03 4.74 -9.24
N ASP A 129 -1.13 5.20 -10.09
CA ASP A 129 -1.00 4.69 -11.46
C ASP A 129 -0.20 3.37 -11.55
N GLN A 130 0.55 3.01 -10.51
CA GLN A 130 1.18 1.70 -10.38
C GLN A 130 0.27 0.69 -9.70
N THR A 131 0.24 -0.53 -10.22
CA THR A 131 -0.60 -1.61 -9.68
C THR A 131 0.23 -2.78 -9.21
N TYR A 132 0.06 -3.15 -7.96
CA TYR A 132 0.58 -4.39 -7.40
C TYR A 132 -0.43 -4.98 -6.40
N GLU A 133 -0.42 -6.28 -6.24
CA GLU A 133 -1.28 -6.98 -5.29
C GLU A 133 -0.57 -8.23 -4.76
N TRP A 134 -0.57 -8.43 -3.44
CA TRP A 134 -0.08 -9.66 -2.83
C TRP A 134 -0.90 -10.87 -3.28
N SER A 135 -0.22 -11.99 -3.56
CA SER A 135 -0.92 -13.26 -3.67
C SER A 135 -1.52 -13.67 -2.32
N PRO A 136 -2.64 -14.42 -2.30
CA PRO A 136 -3.25 -14.88 -1.04
C PRO A 136 -2.32 -15.69 -0.14
N ASP A 137 -1.33 -16.38 -0.71
CA ASP A 137 -0.33 -17.17 0.02
C ASP A 137 0.91 -16.36 0.44
N GLY A 138 0.96 -15.07 0.09
CA GLY A 138 2.07 -14.17 0.43
C GLY A 138 3.40 -14.45 -0.28
N LYS A 139 3.42 -15.32 -1.29
CA LYS A 139 4.68 -15.71 -1.97
C LYS A 139 4.98 -14.92 -3.23
N TRP A 140 3.99 -14.23 -3.77
CA TRP A 140 4.07 -13.53 -5.03
C TRP A 140 3.38 -12.17 -4.98
N PHE A 141 3.76 -11.31 -5.92
CA PHE A 141 3.04 -10.11 -6.30
C PHE A 141 2.53 -10.25 -7.73
N LEU A 142 1.27 -9.93 -7.92
CA LEU A 142 0.73 -9.64 -9.23
C LEU A 142 1.02 -8.17 -9.53
N VAL A 143 1.75 -7.88 -10.59
CA VAL A 143 2.21 -6.53 -10.93
C VAL A 143 1.89 -6.18 -12.36
N VAL A 144 1.69 -4.89 -12.63
CA VAL A 144 1.83 -4.33 -13.98
C VAL A 144 3.22 -3.72 -14.06
N TYR A 145 3.95 -4.04 -15.10
CA TYR A 145 5.32 -3.55 -15.28
C TYR A 145 5.63 -3.30 -16.76
N LEU A 146 6.67 -2.52 -17.04
CA LEU A 146 7.12 -2.18 -18.40
C LEU A 146 8.31 -3.06 -18.79
N PRO A 147 8.10 -4.11 -19.61
CA PRO A 147 9.22 -4.94 -20.04
C PRO A 147 10.03 -4.24 -21.14
N TYR A 148 11.36 -4.31 -21.04
CA TYR A 148 12.30 -3.98 -22.13
C TYR A 148 12.08 -2.65 -22.83
N ASN A 149 11.94 -1.56 -22.08
CA ASN A 149 11.71 -0.22 -22.62
C ASN A 149 10.46 -0.08 -23.52
N ARG A 150 9.45 -0.88 -23.31
CA ARG A 150 8.13 -0.71 -23.91
C ARG A 150 7.31 0.25 -23.05
N TRP A 151 6.40 0.97 -23.71
CA TRP A 151 5.42 1.83 -23.03
C TRP A 151 4.14 1.09 -22.63
N ASN A 152 3.92 -0.10 -23.21
CA ASN A 152 2.76 -0.92 -22.89
C ASN A 152 3.07 -1.81 -21.70
N GLY A 153 2.24 -1.75 -20.68
CA GLY A 153 2.39 -2.56 -19.47
C GLY A 153 1.99 -4.02 -19.70
N ASP A 154 2.84 -4.95 -19.28
CA ASP A 154 2.51 -6.37 -19.18
C ASP A 154 2.16 -6.73 -17.73
N VAL A 155 1.36 -7.79 -17.57
CA VAL A 155 1.11 -8.41 -16.26
C VAL A 155 2.22 -9.40 -15.96
N GLY A 156 2.78 -9.30 -14.75
CA GLY A 156 3.84 -10.19 -14.27
C GLY A 156 3.59 -10.73 -12.87
N LEU A 157 4.29 -11.82 -12.56
CA LEU A 157 4.45 -12.34 -11.21
C LEU A 157 5.86 -12.04 -10.71
N ALA A 158 5.98 -11.19 -9.70
CA ALA A 158 7.22 -10.98 -8.98
C ALA A 158 7.22 -11.81 -7.69
N SER A 159 8.27 -12.59 -7.44
CA SER A 159 8.37 -13.36 -6.20
C SER A 159 8.56 -12.45 -4.99
N ALA A 160 7.97 -12.79 -3.86
CA ALA A 160 8.03 -11.97 -2.63
C ALA A 160 9.45 -11.83 -2.04
N ASP A 161 10.40 -12.64 -2.48
CA ASP A 161 11.82 -12.51 -2.17
C ASP A 161 12.60 -11.61 -3.15
N GLY A 162 11.92 -11.08 -4.19
CA GLY A 162 12.49 -10.17 -5.20
C GLY A 162 13.41 -10.83 -6.23
N LYS A 163 13.52 -12.17 -6.25
CA LYS A 163 14.50 -12.86 -7.11
C LYS A 163 13.99 -13.24 -8.49
N ARG A 164 12.66 -13.30 -8.68
CA ARG A 164 12.04 -13.76 -9.93
C ARG A 164 10.97 -12.80 -10.39
N LEU A 165 10.96 -12.52 -11.68
CA LEU A 165 9.89 -11.82 -12.39
C LEU A 165 9.50 -12.66 -13.60
N ILE A 166 8.24 -13.07 -13.68
CA ILE A 166 7.68 -13.91 -14.74
C ILE A 166 6.68 -13.06 -15.49
N ASN A 167 6.85 -12.91 -16.80
CA ASN A 167 5.86 -12.26 -17.65
C ASN A 167 4.69 -13.23 -17.93
N LEU A 168 3.47 -12.79 -17.72
CA LEU A 168 2.27 -13.59 -17.94
C LEU A 168 1.57 -13.30 -19.27
N THR A 169 1.72 -12.12 -19.82
CA THR A 169 0.93 -11.67 -20.97
C THR A 169 1.71 -11.60 -22.27
N GLU A 170 2.91 -11.04 -22.27
CA GLU A 170 3.74 -10.87 -23.49
C GLU A 170 2.96 -10.41 -24.74
N SER A 171 1.88 -9.64 -24.56
CA SER A 171 0.89 -9.42 -25.61
C SER A 171 1.23 -8.26 -26.55
N GLY A 172 2.10 -7.35 -26.10
CA GLY A 172 2.35 -6.07 -26.78
C GLY A 172 1.19 -5.06 -26.68
N TYR A 173 0.12 -5.40 -26.00
CA TYR A 173 -1.01 -4.52 -25.68
C TYR A 173 -0.91 -4.03 -24.25
N GLU A 174 -1.57 -2.88 -23.97
CA GLU A 174 -1.67 -2.34 -22.63
C GLU A 174 -2.48 -3.29 -21.72
N CYS A 175 -1.87 -3.77 -20.64
CA CYS A 175 -2.51 -4.56 -19.61
C CYS A 175 -2.55 -3.76 -18.31
N TYR A 176 -3.67 -3.73 -17.61
CA TYR A 176 -3.83 -2.97 -16.37
C TYR A 176 -4.81 -3.60 -15.40
N LYS A 177 -4.63 -3.30 -14.11
CA LYS A 177 -5.50 -3.73 -13.00
C LYS A 177 -5.78 -5.24 -12.95
N PRO A 178 -4.74 -6.10 -13.02
CA PRO A 178 -4.94 -7.54 -12.83
C PRO A 178 -5.45 -7.82 -11.41
N LYS A 179 -6.15 -8.95 -11.25
CA LYS A 179 -6.71 -9.38 -9.96
C LYS A 179 -6.49 -10.86 -9.74
N TRP A 180 -6.26 -11.26 -8.48
CA TRP A 180 -6.34 -12.65 -8.06
C TRP A 180 -7.80 -13.12 -8.05
N MET A 181 -8.01 -14.39 -8.41
CA MET A 181 -9.32 -15.05 -8.34
C MET A 181 -9.29 -16.18 -7.32
#